data_668b08f238d2cb0134ae1ba599e3f2e4
#
_entry.id   668b08f238d2cb0134ae1ba599e3f2e4
#
_cell.length_a   1.000
_cell.length_b   1.000
_cell.length_c   1.000
_cell.angle_alpha   90.00
_cell.angle_beta   90.00
_cell.angle_gamma   90.00
#
_symmetry.space_group_name_H-M   'P 1'
#
loop_
_entity.id
_entity.type
_entity.pdbx_description
1 polymer ?
#
loop_
_entity_poly.entity_id
_entity_poly.type
_entity_poly.pdbx_seq_one_letter_code
_entity_poly.pdbx_strand_id
1 'polypeptide(L)'
;MGKKWGKLDFVVHAIAFSDKDQLKGRTIDTTLDNFTNTMHISCYSFIEACRCASPYMNENGSILTLTYLGAERVLPNYNIMGVAKAALEASVRYAAVDMGQQKVRVNAISAGPIKTLAASGIGDFK
;
A
#
# COMPACT_ATOMS: atom_id res chain seq x y z
N MET A 1 7.04 -15.05 12.65
CA MET A 1 7.39 -13.79 13.32
C MET A 1 7.18 -13.84 14.82
N GLY A 2 5.97 -14.13 15.28
CA GLY A 2 5.67 -14.18 16.71
C GLY A 2 6.49 -15.19 17.50
N LYS A 3 6.85 -16.31 16.88
CA LYS A 3 7.68 -17.33 17.54
C LYS A 3 9.07 -16.84 17.89
N LYS A 4 9.62 -15.92 17.05
CA LYS A 4 10.98 -15.43 17.23
C LYS A 4 11.04 -14.22 18.16
N TRP A 5 10.08 -13.31 18.05
CA TRP A 5 10.12 -12.03 18.75
C TRP A 5 9.01 -11.85 19.79
N GLY A 6 8.05 -12.78 19.84
CA GLY A 6 6.92 -12.73 20.76
C GLY A 6 5.85 -11.73 20.34
N LYS A 7 6.12 -10.43 20.54
CA LYS A 7 5.16 -9.35 20.24
C LYS A 7 5.78 -8.29 19.35
N LEU A 8 4.91 -7.54 18.67
CA LEU A 8 5.29 -6.47 17.77
C LEU A 8 4.75 -5.14 18.27
N ASP A 9 5.57 -4.11 18.23
CA ASP A 9 5.15 -2.76 18.59
C ASP A 9 4.74 -1.95 17.36
N PHE A 10 5.34 -2.23 16.20
CA PHE A 10 4.95 -1.58 14.96
C PHE A 10 5.26 -2.46 13.76
N VAL A 11 4.55 -2.18 12.67
CA VAL A 11 4.77 -2.81 11.37
C VAL A 11 4.77 -1.71 10.33
N VAL A 12 5.73 -1.74 9.42
CA VAL A 12 5.77 -0.82 8.27
C VAL A 12 5.60 -1.64 7.00
N HIS A 13 4.52 -1.34 6.28
CA HIS A 13 4.24 -1.95 4.98
C HIS A 13 4.66 -0.96 3.90
N ALA A 14 5.68 -1.31 3.13
CA ALA A 14 6.23 -0.44 2.10
C ALA A 14 6.45 -1.24 0.82
N ILE A 15 5.38 -1.84 0.31
CA ILE A 15 5.41 -2.74 -0.84
C ILE A 15 4.42 -2.25 -1.89
N ALA A 16 4.89 -2.10 -3.13
CA ALA A 16 4.04 -1.79 -4.27
C ALA A 16 4.71 -2.28 -5.55
N PHE A 17 3.89 -2.66 -6.52
CA PHE A 17 4.38 -3.08 -7.82
C PHE A 17 3.30 -2.96 -8.88
N SER A 18 3.67 -2.53 -10.07
CA SER A 18 2.86 -2.60 -11.28
C SER A 18 3.78 -2.77 -12.47
N ASP A 19 3.26 -3.32 -13.57
CA ASP A 19 4.02 -3.44 -14.80
C ASP A 19 4.28 -2.03 -15.35
N LYS A 20 5.53 -1.60 -15.33
CA LYS A 20 5.90 -0.25 -15.75
C LYS A 20 5.60 0.04 -17.22
N ASP A 21 5.54 -0.99 -18.06
CA ASP A 21 5.22 -0.79 -19.47
C ASP A 21 3.74 -0.40 -19.65
N GLN A 22 2.88 -0.82 -18.73
CA GLN A 22 1.46 -0.46 -18.78
C GLN A 22 1.16 0.85 -18.07
N LEU A 23 2.09 1.39 -17.28
CA LEU A 23 1.91 2.67 -16.62
C LEU A 23 1.92 3.85 -17.60
N LYS A 24 2.53 3.69 -18.76
CA LYS A 24 2.64 4.77 -19.77
C LYS A 24 1.42 4.90 -20.66
N GLY A 25 0.53 3.93 -20.65
CA GLY A 25 -0.66 3.94 -21.49
C GLY A 25 -1.87 4.51 -20.77
N ARG A 26 -3.05 4.22 -21.34
CA ARG A 26 -4.31 4.63 -20.70
C ARG A 26 -4.67 3.60 -19.63
N THR A 27 -5.28 4.07 -18.56
CA THR A 27 -5.74 3.16 -17.48
C THR A 27 -6.70 2.10 -18.02
N ILE A 28 -7.56 2.50 -18.97
CA ILE A 28 -8.54 1.58 -19.53
C ILE A 28 -7.93 0.49 -20.42
N ASP A 29 -6.66 0.60 -20.74
CA ASP A 29 -5.95 -0.42 -21.53
C ASP A 29 -5.19 -1.41 -20.64
N THR A 30 -5.22 -1.27 -19.32
CA THR A 30 -4.53 -2.20 -18.44
C THR A 30 -5.15 -3.59 -18.58
N THR A 31 -4.30 -4.61 -18.56
CA THR A 31 -4.76 -5.99 -18.67
C THR A 31 -5.31 -6.48 -17.33
N LEU A 32 -6.15 -7.51 -17.37
CA LEU A 32 -6.64 -8.14 -16.15
C LEU A 32 -5.49 -8.66 -15.30
N ASP A 33 -4.49 -9.27 -15.95
CA ASP A 33 -3.33 -9.80 -15.24
C ASP A 33 -2.57 -8.69 -14.50
N ASN A 34 -2.33 -7.55 -15.17
CA ASN A 34 -1.65 -6.44 -14.52
C ASN A 34 -2.51 -5.84 -13.42
N PHE A 35 -3.81 -5.68 -13.65
CA PHE A 35 -4.72 -5.17 -12.62
C PHE A 35 -4.69 -6.07 -11.38
N THR A 36 -4.86 -7.37 -11.58
CA THR A 36 -4.89 -8.34 -10.48
C THR A 36 -3.57 -8.34 -9.72
N ASN A 37 -2.45 -8.36 -10.44
CA ASN A 37 -1.13 -8.40 -9.83
C ASN A 37 -0.81 -7.10 -9.08
N THR A 38 -1.16 -5.95 -9.69
CA THR A 38 -0.95 -4.65 -9.05
C THR A 38 -1.75 -4.55 -7.76
N MET A 39 -3.02 -4.94 -7.79
CA MET A 39 -3.88 -4.90 -6.61
C MET A 39 -3.41 -5.88 -5.53
N HIS A 40 -2.97 -7.07 -5.93
CA HIS A 40 -2.47 -8.06 -4.99
C HIS A 40 -1.24 -7.55 -4.25
N ILE A 41 -0.25 -7.11 -4.99
CA ILE A 41 1.04 -6.72 -4.40
C ILE A 41 0.94 -5.36 -3.69
N SER A 42 0.20 -4.42 -4.25
CA SER A 42 0.20 -3.04 -3.78
C SER A 42 -0.90 -2.74 -2.75
N CYS A 43 -1.96 -3.54 -2.70
CA CYS A 43 -3.09 -3.32 -1.80
C CYS A 43 -3.36 -4.53 -0.90
N TYR A 44 -3.62 -5.70 -1.49
CA TYR A 44 -3.99 -6.87 -0.70
C TYR A 44 -2.89 -7.27 0.27
N SER A 45 -1.63 -7.10 -0.12
CA SER A 45 -0.49 -7.42 0.77
C SER A 45 -0.57 -6.65 2.10
N PHE A 46 -1.12 -5.43 2.08
CA PHE A 46 -1.33 -4.67 3.30
C PHE A 46 -2.38 -5.33 4.20
N ILE A 47 -3.51 -5.75 3.61
CA ILE A 47 -4.57 -6.43 4.36
C ILE A 47 -4.02 -7.73 4.97
N GLU A 48 -3.26 -8.47 4.19
CA GLU A 48 -2.63 -9.70 4.64
C GLU A 48 -1.65 -9.44 5.78
N ALA A 49 -0.84 -8.39 5.67
CA ALA A 49 0.10 -8.01 6.72
C ALA A 49 -0.63 -7.69 8.02
N CYS A 50 -1.73 -6.96 7.95
CA CYS A 50 -2.54 -6.66 9.13
C CYS A 50 -3.09 -7.94 9.77
N ARG A 51 -3.62 -8.83 8.95
CA ARG A 51 -4.16 -10.10 9.44
C ARG A 51 -3.10 -10.93 10.14
N CYS A 52 -1.93 -11.05 9.53
CA CYS A 52 -0.85 -11.85 10.08
C CYS A 52 -0.24 -11.22 11.33
N ALA A 53 -0.18 -9.90 11.39
CA ALA A 53 0.38 -9.19 12.53
C ALA A 53 -0.58 -9.11 13.73
N SER A 54 -1.88 -9.14 13.46
CA SER A 54 -2.90 -8.89 14.48
C SER A 54 -2.71 -9.69 15.77
N PRO A 55 -2.46 -11.02 15.74
CA PRO A 55 -2.28 -11.79 16.97
C PRO A 55 -1.04 -11.41 17.78
N TYR A 56 -0.09 -10.72 17.17
CA TYR A 56 1.20 -10.43 17.79
C TYR A 56 1.40 -8.97 18.17
N MET A 57 0.43 -8.11 17.87
CA MET A 57 0.56 -6.68 18.14
C MET A 57 0.32 -6.37 19.62
N ASN A 58 1.19 -5.55 20.18
CA ASN A 58 0.98 -5.00 21.52
C ASN A 58 -0.11 -3.92 21.49
N GLU A 59 -0.79 -3.69 22.63
CA GLU A 59 -1.65 -2.53 22.77
C GLU A 59 -0.84 -1.26 22.53
N ASN A 60 -1.46 -0.27 21.91
CA ASN A 60 -0.83 0.98 21.50
C ASN A 60 0.22 0.82 20.40
N GLY A 61 0.27 -0.35 19.79
CA GLY A 61 1.10 -0.57 18.62
C GLY A 61 0.60 0.21 17.41
N SER A 62 1.39 0.20 16.36
CA SER A 62 1.11 0.99 15.15
C SER A 62 1.42 0.19 13.89
N ILE A 63 0.54 0.28 12.91
CA ILE A 63 0.77 -0.26 11.57
C ILE A 63 0.73 0.90 10.60
N LEU A 64 1.77 1.00 9.76
CA LEU A 64 1.90 2.07 8.77
C LEU A 64 2.03 1.49 7.37
N THR A 65 1.44 2.17 6.41
CA THR A 65 1.72 1.90 5.00
C THR A 65 2.02 3.22 4.30
N LEU A 66 2.50 3.14 3.06
CA LEU A 66 2.85 4.31 2.27
C LEU A 66 1.86 4.45 1.12
N THR A 67 1.35 5.65 0.96
CA THR A 67 0.49 6.00 -0.16
C THR A 67 1.08 7.19 -0.90
N TYR A 68 0.35 7.69 -1.90
CA TYR A 68 0.86 8.76 -2.74
C TYR A 68 -0.31 9.58 -3.28
N LEU A 69 -0.01 10.80 -3.70
CA LEU A 69 -1.00 11.75 -4.19
C LEU A 69 -1.85 11.21 -5.35
N GLY A 70 -1.28 10.30 -6.14
CA GLY A 70 -2.01 9.63 -7.23
C GLY A 70 -3.26 8.87 -6.80
N ALA A 71 -3.43 8.61 -5.51
CA ALA A 71 -4.66 8.02 -4.98
C ALA A 71 -5.84 8.98 -5.04
N GLU A 72 -5.57 10.29 -4.97
CA GLU A 72 -6.60 11.34 -4.94
C GLU A 72 -6.66 12.13 -6.23
N ARG A 73 -5.55 12.24 -6.95
CA ARG A 73 -5.45 13.04 -8.16
C ARG A 73 -4.89 12.22 -9.29
N VAL A 74 -5.30 12.55 -10.50
CA VAL A 74 -4.76 11.91 -11.69
C VAL A 74 -3.37 12.47 -11.97
N LEU A 75 -2.37 11.59 -11.93
CA LEU A 75 -0.99 11.96 -12.21
C LEU A 75 -0.53 11.27 -13.49
N PRO A 76 0.26 11.97 -14.34
CA PRO A 76 0.77 11.36 -15.57
C PRO A 76 1.58 10.09 -15.27
N ASN A 77 1.32 9.04 -16.04
CA ASN A 77 2.05 7.77 -15.98
C ASN A 77 1.97 7.04 -14.63
N TYR A 78 1.04 7.42 -13.77
CA TYR A 78 0.80 6.67 -12.53
C TYR A 78 -0.25 5.58 -12.73
N ASN A 79 -1.24 5.85 -13.58
CA ASN A 79 -2.17 4.85 -14.14
C ASN A 79 -2.80 3.97 -13.04
N ILE A 80 -2.79 2.64 -13.26
CA ILE A 80 -3.44 1.70 -12.36
C ILE A 80 -2.86 1.73 -10.94
N MET A 81 -1.64 2.22 -10.76
CA MET A 81 -1.06 2.37 -9.43
C MET A 81 -1.87 3.38 -8.60
N GLY A 82 -2.43 4.41 -9.23
CA GLY A 82 -3.32 5.35 -8.54
C GLY A 82 -4.57 4.66 -8.02
N VAL A 83 -5.14 3.76 -8.82
CA VAL A 83 -6.29 2.96 -8.40
C VAL A 83 -5.91 2.06 -7.22
N ALA A 84 -4.74 1.43 -7.28
CA ALA A 84 -4.27 0.58 -6.20
C ALA A 84 -4.03 1.37 -4.92
N LYS A 85 -3.47 2.59 -5.03
CA LYS A 85 -3.25 3.43 -3.85
C LYS A 85 -4.56 3.94 -3.26
N ALA A 86 -5.56 4.24 -4.09
CA ALA A 86 -6.89 4.61 -3.61
C ALA A 86 -7.52 3.44 -2.84
N ALA A 87 -7.40 2.22 -3.38
CA ALA A 87 -7.88 1.01 -2.70
C ALA A 87 -7.12 0.78 -1.39
N LEU A 88 -5.81 1.03 -1.39
CA LEU A 88 -5.00 0.92 -0.19
C LEU A 88 -5.48 1.89 0.89
N GLU A 89 -5.74 3.14 0.53
CA GLU A 89 -6.21 4.14 1.51
C GLU A 89 -7.57 3.75 2.10
N ALA A 90 -8.47 3.23 1.28
CA ALA A 90 -9.74 2.72 1.78
C ALA A 90 -9.51 1.54 2.73
N SER A 91 -8.59 0.65 2.38
CA SER A 91 -8.25 -0.51 3.22
C SER A 91 -7.68 -0.08 4.57
N VAL A 92 -6.90 1.00 4.60
CA VAL A 92 -6.38 1.56 5.85
C VAL A 92 -7.53 1.97 6.79
N ARG A 93 -8.54 2.63 6.24
CA ARG A 93 -9.68 3.07 7.04
C ARG A 93 -10.46 1.89 7.64
N TYR A 94 -10.71 0.85 6.85
CA TYR A 94 -11.39 -0.34 7.36
C TYR A 94 -10.52 -1.09 8.36
N ALA A 95 -9.24 -1.25 8.06
CA ALA A 95 -8.32 -1.92 8.98
C ALA A 95 -8.18 -1.16 10.31
N ALA A 96 -8.23 0.18 10.26
CA ALA A 96 -8.14 0.99 11.48
C ALA A 96 -9.31 0.70 12.43
N VAL A 97 -10.51 0.49 11.88
CA VAL A 97 -11.67 0.13 12.68
C VAL A 97 -11.48 -1.27 13.29
N ASP A 98 -11.04 -2.23 12.46
CA ASP A 98 -10.83 -3.60 12.92
C ASP A 98 -9.77 -3.67 14.02
N MET A 99 -8.63 -3.03 13.79
CA MET A 99 -7.48 -3.09 14.70
C MET A 99 -7.65 -2.19 15.92
N GLY A 100 -8.52 -1.18 15.82
CA GLY A 100 -8.80 -0.28 16.95
C GLY A 100 -9.41 -1.00 18.14
N GLN A 101 -10.10 -2.11 17.89
CA GLN A 101 -10.70 -2.92 18.96
C GLN A 101 -9.63 -3.52 19.88
N GLN A 102 -8.43 -3.75 19.36
CA GLN A 102 -7.30 -4.21 20.17
C GLN A 102 -6.29 -3.09 20.44
N LYS A 103 -6.71 -1.83 20.27
CA LYS A 103 -5.92 -0.63 20.54
C LYS A 103 -4.65 -0.53 19.70
N VAL A 104 -4.74 -0.95 18.46
CA VAL A 104 -3.66 -0.83 17.47
C VAL A 104 -4.08 0.24 16.46
N ARG A 105 -3.21 1.23 16.23
CA ARG A 105 -3.46 2.30 15.26
C ARG A 105 -2.98 1.87 13.88
N VAL A 106 -3.76 2.21 12.87
CA VAL A 106 -3.43 1.91 11.48
C VAL A 106 -3.50 3.20 10.68
N ASN A 107 -2.41 3.57 10.03
CA ASN A 107 -2.31 4.83 9.31
C ASN A 107 -1.54 4.66 8.01
N ALA A 108 -1.69 5.64 7.12
CA ALA A 108 -0.91 5.74 5.89
C ALA A 108 -0.18 7.06 5.88
N ILE A 109 1.02 7.07 5.33
CA ILE A 109 1.78 8.29 5.10
C ILE A 109 1.78 8.54 3.60
N SER A 110 1.27 9.71 3.20
CA SER A 110 1.33 10.14 1.81
C SER A 110 2.72 10.73 1.58
N ALA A 111 3.62 9.89 1.08
CA ALA A 111 5.00 10.29 0.89
C ALA A 111 5.13 11.25 -0.29
N GLY A 112 5.96 12.27 -0.13
CA GLY A 112 6.32 13.12 -1.24
C GLY A 112 7.22 12.35 -2.23
N PRO A 113 7.48 12.92 -3.41
CA PRO A 113 8.31 12.26 -4.41
C PRO A 113 9.73 12.06 -3.88
N ILE A 114 10.15 10.79 -3.85
CA ILE A 114 11.50 10.40 -3.43
C ILE A 114 12.13 9.68 -4.62
N LYS A 115 13.35 10.07 -4.98
CA LYS A 115 14.04 9.46 -6.12
C LYS A 115 14.50 8.06 -5.76
N THR A 116 13.74 7.06 -6.16
CA THR A 116 14.05 5.64 -5.96
C THR A 116 14.02 4.92 -7.29
N LEU A 117 14.46 3.68 -7.32
CA LEU A 117 14.37 2.85 -8.52
C LEU A 117 12.92 2.69 -8.96
N ALA A 118 12.01 2.49 -8.02
CA ALA A 118 10.58 2.37 -8.33
C ALA A 118 10.03 3.66 -8.94
N ALA A 119 10.38 4.81 -8.36
CA ALA A 119 9.92 6.11 -8.86
C ALA A 119 10.47 6.41 -10.26
N SER A 120 11.70 5.99 -10.55
CA SER A 120 12.29 6.21 -11.88
C SER A 120 11.56 5.43 -12.98
N GLY A 121 10.75 4.42 -12.64
CA GLY A 121 9.91 3.70 -13.58
C GLY A 121 8.64 4.44 -13.98
N ILE A 122 8.35 5.58 -13.33
CA ILE A 122 7.14 6.37 -13.60
C ILE A 122 7.48 7.51 -14.57
N GLY A 123 7.79 7.23 -15.79
CA GLY A 123 8.02 8.20 -16.88
C GLY A 123 8.41 9.62 -16.48
N ASP A 124 7.47 10.49 -16.20
CA ASP A 124 7.69 11.93 -15.97
C ASP A 124 7.99 12.29 -14.50
N PHE A 125 8.41 11.34 -13.72
CA PHE A 125 8.77 11.60 -12.33
C PHE A 125 10.02 12.48 -12.24
N LYS A 126 9.98 13.51 -11.42
CA LYS A 126 11.07 14.44 -11.20
C LYS A 126 11.32 14.71 -9.73
#